data_784bf1d031bc1ec8269153450efb7c5f
#
_entry.id   784bf1d031bc1ec8269153450efb7c5f
#
_cell.length_a   1.000
_cell.length_b   1.000
_cell.length_c   1.000
_cell.angle_alpha   90.00
_cell.angle_beta   90.00
_cell.angle_gamma   90.00
#
_symmetry.space_group_name_H-M   'P 1'
#
loop_
_entity.id
_entity.type
_entity.pdbx_description
1 polymer ?
#
loop_
_entity_poly.entity_id
_entity_poly.type
_entity_poly.pdbx_seq_one_letter_code
_entity_poly.pdbx_strand_id
1 'polypeptide(L)'
;MNDLNNNMISLVKKTLPEIDLKLSNKIIECIEDVTNIKNEEKNSIEHILTTYYCSYEAVENLRKYIKTSYYKTIDGIRYDRSLLLLADNLIKGQGDGRISEDDMKKLVNSALDGNKITDCEKKTLKFISKQYNTTENGKLYLENYFK
;
A
#
# COMPACT_ATOMS: atom_id res chain seq x y z
N MET A 1 -9.37 20.28 8.96
CA MET A 1 -9.46 19.47 9.69
C MET A 1 -9.66 18.10 9.26
N ASN A 2 -9.58 17.24 10.07
CA ASN A 2 -9.42 16.01 9.65
C ASN A 2 -10.61 15.17 9.61
N ASP A 3 -10.80 14.41 8.55
CA ASP A 3 -11.90 13.47 8.40
C ASP A 3 -11.47 12.07 8.82
N LEU A 4 -10.71 11.98 9.91
CA LEU A 4 -10.20 10.71 10.36
C LEU A 4 -11.11 10.08 11.40
N ASN A 5 -11.20 8.76 11.34
CA ASN A 5 -11.96 7.99 12.31
C ASN A 5 -11.12 7.83 13.58
N ASN A 6 -11.59 8.44 14.67
CA ASN A 6 -10.85 8.45 15.92
C ASN A 6 -10.62 7.08 16.52
N ASN A 7 -11.55 6.16 16.32
CA ASN A 7 -11.39 4.79 16.84
C ASN A 7 -10.23 4.07 16.18
N MET A 8 -10.10 4.22 14.87
CA MET A 8 -8.99 3.60 14.13
C MET A 8 -7.65 4.20 14.56
N ILE A 9 -7.59 5.53 14.65
CA ILE A 9 -6.35 6.23 15.00
C ILE A 9 -5.94 5.89 16.42
N SER A 10 -6.91 5.79 17.33
CA SER A 10 -6.63 5.45 18.71
C SER A 10 -5.98 4.07 18.85
N LEU A 11 -6.40 3.11 18.02
CA LEU A 11 -5.82 1.77 18.04
C LEU A 11 -4.34 1.79 17.67
N VAL A 12 -3.97 2.54 16.62
CA VAL A 12 -2.58 2.57 16.18
C VAL A 12 -1.68 3.29 17.14
N LYS A 13 -2.16 4.34 17.79
CA LYS A 13 -1.34 5.09 18.74
C LYS A 13 -0.92 4.27 19.94
N LYS A 14 -1.64 3.20 20.24
CA LYS A 14 -1.33 2.35 21.39
C LYS A 14 -0.29 1.29 21.10
N THR A 15 -0.06 0.95 19.84
CA THR A 15 0.72 -0.23 19.50
C THR A 15 1.88 0.03 18.56
N LEU A 16 2.41 1.24 18.55
CA LEU A 16 3.62 1.53 17.80
C LEU A 16 4.76 0.67 18.31
N PRO A 17 5.76 0.31 17.47
CA PRO A 17 6.04 0.92 16.18
C PRO A 17 5.42 0.20 14.97
N GLU A 18 4.93 -1.00 15.12
CA GLU A 18 4.48 -1.76 13.95
C GLU A 18 3.01 -2.12 13.99
N ILE A 19 2.33 -1.93 12.87
CA ILE A 19 0.97 -2.39 12.68
C ILE A 19 1.03 -3.74 12.00
N ASP A 20 0.69 -4.79 12.73
CA ASP A 20 0.71 -6.16 12.22
C ASP A 20 -0.67 -6.57 11.72
N LEU A 21 -0.77 -7.81 11.22
CA LEU A 21 -2.04 -8.34 10.71
C LEU A 21 -3.14 -8.29 11.76
N LYS A 22 -2.81 -8.64 13.00
CA LYS A 22 -3.81 -8.67 14.07
C LYS A 22 -4.40 -7.28 14.32
N LEU A 23 -3.53 -6.26 14.38
CA LEU A 23 -4.00 -4.89 14.58
C LEU A 23 -4.78 -4.40 13.37
N SER A 24 -4.36 -4.77 12.15
CA SER A 24 -5.09 -4.38 10.95
C SER A 24 -6.50 -4.95 10.96
N ASN A 25 -6.69 -6.18 11.46
CA ASN A 25 -8.04 -6.75 11.60
C ASN A 25 -8.90 -5.94 12.57
N LYS A 26 -8.30 -5.45 13.66
CA LYS A 26 -9.03 -4.60 14.60
C LYS A 26 -9.42 -3.27 13.97
N ILE A 27 -8.56 -2.72 13.13
CA ILE A 27 -8.88 -1.49 12.40
C ILE A 27 -10.08 -1.72 11.48
N ILE A 28 -10.09 -2.87 10.79
CA ILE A 28 -11.19 -3.21 9.89
C ILE A 28 -12.51 -3.35 10.67
N GLU A 29 -12.45 -3.86 11.90
CA GLU A 29 -13.63 -3.99 12.74
C GLU A 29 -14.27 -2.64 13.06
N CYS A 30 -13.53 -1.55 12.92
CA CYS A 30 -14.08 -0.21 13.13
C CYS A 30 -14.93 0.26 11.95
N ILE A 31 -14.91 -0.43 10.83
CA ILE A 31 -15.71 -0.08 9.67
C ILE A 31 -17.15 -0.54 9.92
N GLU A 32 -18.09 0.40 9.84
CA GLU A 32 -19.49 0.09 10.12
C GLU A 32 -20.14 -0.81 9.07
N ASP A 33 -19.82 -0.56 7.80
CA ASP A 33 -20.42 -1.33 6.71
C ASP A 33 -19.37 -1.52 5.61
N VAL A 34 -18.80 -2.73 5.55
CA VAL A 34 -17.71 -3.03 4.60
C VAL A 34 -18.17 -2.97 3.14
N THR A 35 -19.48 -3.02 2.89
CA THR A 35 -19.99 -2.92 1.53
C THR A 35 -20.17 -1.47 1.09
N ASN A 36 -20.11 -0.53 2.03
CA ASN A 36 -20.27 0.89 1.73
C ASN A 36 -19.41 1.71 2.68
N ILE A 37 -18.11 1.69 2.42
CA ILE A 37 -17.12 2.35 3.30
C ILE A 37 -17.19 3.86 3.12
N LYS A 38 -17.28 4.57 4.24
CA LYS A 38 -17.35 6.03 4.24
C LYS A 38 -16.01 6.66 3.90
N ASN A 39 -16.05 7.87 3.34
CA ASN A 39 -14.82 8.59 3.01
C ASN A 39 -13.93 8.81 4.23
N GLU A 40 -14.51 9.09 5.38
CA GLU A 40 -13.78 9.25 6.63
C GLU A 40 -12.99 7.97 6.96
N GLU A 41 -13.63 6.82 6.77
CA GLU A 41 -12.99 5.53 7.04
C GLU A 41 -11.85 5.26 6.05
N LYS A 42 -12.08 5.55 4.77
CA LYS A 42 -11.04 5.41 3.75
C LYS A 42 -9.85 6.32 4.01
N ASN A 43 -10.13 7.58 4.39
CA ASN A 43 -9.08 8.54 4.71
C ASN A 43 -8.26 8.09 5.91
N SER A 44 -8.92 7.49 6.90
CA SER A 44 -8.22 6.98 8.08
C SER A 44 -7.29 5.83 7.73
N ILE A 45 -7.74 4.91 6.88
CA ILE A 45 -6.90 3.79 6.44
C ILE A 45 -5.69 4.32 5.66
N GLU A 46 -5.90 5.27 4.75
CA GLU A 46 -4.79 5.89 4.02
C GLU A 46 -3.81 6.57 4.96
N HIS A 47 -4.33 7.31 5.93
CA HIS A 47 -3.48 7.99 6.91
C HIS A 47 -2.60 6.99 7.67
N ILE A 48 -3.21 5.87 8.09
CA ILE A 48 -2.48 4.82 8.79
C ILE A 48 -1.38 4.23 7.91
N LEU A 49 -1.71 3.91 6.66
CA LEU A 49 -0.76 3.30 5.74
C LEU A 49 0.39 4.24 5.38
N THR A 50 0.16 5.54 5.36
CA THR A 50 1.20 6.50 4.98
C THR A 50 1.99 7.03 6.17
N THR A 51 1.47 6.91 7.38
CA THR A 51 2.09 7.50 8.57
C THR A 51 2.87 6.49 9.42
N TYR A 52 2.35 5.29 9.54
CA TYR A 52 2.91 4.27 10.44
C TYR A 52 3.54 3.13 9.65
N TYR A 53 4.51 2.46 10.25
CA TYR A 53 5.07 1.27 9.63
C TYR A 53 4.07 0.12 9.76
N CYS A 54 3.74 -0.49 8.64
CA CYS A 54 2.82 -1.63 8.61
C CYS A 54 3.54 -2.84 8.04
N SER A 55 3.27 -4.01 8.61
CA SER A 55 3.81 -5.24 8.03
C SER A 55 3.19 -5.46 6.65
N TYR A 56 3.82 -6.29 5.83
CA TYR A 56 3.31 -6.60 4.50
C TYR A 56 1.87 -7.12 4.59
N GLU A 57 1.62 -8.04 5.54
CA GLU A 57 0.29 -8.62 5.73
C GLU A 57 -0.75 -7.57 6.10
N ALA A 58 -0.35 -6.61 6.95
CA ALA A 58 -1.26 -5.54 7.34
C ALA A 58 -1.60 -4.64 6.15
N VAL A 59 -0.61 -4.30 5.33
CA VAL A 59 -0.84 -3.50 4.13
C VAL A 59 -1.80 -4.21 3.20
N GLU A 60 -1.56 -5.51 2.93
CA GLU A 60 -2.43 -6.29 2.06
C GLU A 60 -3.85 -6.35 2.60
N ASN A 61 -3.99 -6.47 3.90
CA ASN A 61 -5.30 -6.56 4.53
C ASN A 61 -6.06 -5.23 4.45
N LEU A 62 -5.39 -4.13 4.74
CA LEU A 62 -6.03 -2.81 4.78
C LEU A 62 -6.31 -2.25 3.38
N ARG A 63 -5.41 -2.46 2.43
CA ARG A 63 -5.57 -1.86 1.11
C ARG A 63 -6.77 -2.42 0.34
N LYS A 64 -7.28 -3.59 0.75
CA LYS A 64 -8.47 -4.16 0.14
C LYS A 64 -9.66 -3.19 0.17
N TYR A 65 -9.69 -2.34 1.17
CA TYR A 65 -10.81 -1.44 1.42
C TYR A 65 -10.67 -0.08 0.76
N ILE A 66 -9.52 0.18 0.13
CA ILE A 66 -9.31 1.43 -0.60
C ILE A 66 -8.99 1.19 -2.08
N LYS A 67 -8.57 -0.02 -2.43
CA LYS A 67 -8.08 -0.34 -3.78
C LYS A 67 -9.08 -0.05 -4.88
N THR A 68 -10.32 -0.43 -4.68
CA THR A 68 -11.34 -0.30 -5.72
C THR A 68 -11.74 1.13 -6.01
N SER A 69 -11.38 2.05 -5.14
CA SER A 69 -11.84 3.42 -5.23
C SER A 69 -10.80 4.40 -5.72
N TYR A 70 -9.54 3.99 -5.80
CA TYR A 70 -8.49 4.98 -5.93
C TYR A 70 -7.46 4.72 -6.98
N TYR A 71 -7.30 5.76 -7.77
CA TYR A 71 -6.08 5.95 -8.56
C TYR A 71 -5.46 7.24 -8.06
N LYS A 72 -4.16 7.38 -8.18
CA LYS A 72 -3.48 8.62 -7.89
C LYS A 72 -2.93 9.18 -9.19
N THR A 73 -3.20 10.47 -9.44
CA THR A 73 -2.70 11.13 -10.65
C THR A 73 -1.43 11.90 -10.33
N ILE A 74 -0.36 11.60 -11.06
CA ILE A 74 0.93 12.28 -10.92
C ILE A 74 1.32 12.76 -12.30
N ASP A 75 1.52 14.06 -12.45
CA ASP A 75 1.87 14.67 -13.74
C ASP A 75 0.90 14.26 -14.85
N GLY A 76 -0.39 14.21 -14.53
CA GLY A 76 -1.42 13.90 -15.51
C GLY A 76 -1.60 12.43 -15.82
N ILE A 77 -0.80 11.56 -15.20
CA ILE A 77 -0.87 10.12 -15.44
C ILE A 77 -1.46 9.43 -14.21
N ARG A 78 -2.36 8.50 -14.47
CA ARG A 78 -3.06 7.77 -13.40
C ARG A 78 -2.31 6.51 -13.03
N TYR A 79 -2.03 6.35 -11.73
CA TYR A 79 -1.33 5.18 -11.19
C TYR A 79 -2.20 4.49 -10.15
N ASP A 80 -1.92 3.21 -9.88
CA ASP A 80 -2.61 2.45 -8.84
C ASP A 80 -2.15 2.93 -7.47
N ARG A 81 -3.05 3.56 -6.72
CA ARG A 81 -2.71 4.13 -5.41
C ARG A 81 -2.28 3.07 -4.40
N SER A 82 -2.91 1.89 -4.45
CA SER A 82 -2.58 0.82 -3.51
C SER A 82 -1.14 0.34 -3.67
N LEU A 83 -0.69 0.21 -4.89
CA LEU A 83 0.71 -0.17 -5.15
C LEU A 83 1.67 0.91 -4.69
N LEU A 84 1.34 2.18 -4.89
CA LEU A 84 2.17 3.28 -4.42
C LEU A 84 2.25 3.28 -2.90
N LEU A 85 1.13 3.04 -2.22
CA LEU A 85 1.11 2.96 -0.76
C LEU A 85 1.96 1.80 -0.25
N LEU A 86 1.89 0.65 -0.93
CA LEU A 86 2.71 -0.50 -0.55
C LEU A 86 4.20 -0.18 -0.72
N ALA A 87 4.57 0.46 -1.83
CA ALA A 87 5.97 0.84 -2.06
C ALA A 87 6.44 1.83 -0.98
N ASP A 88 5.61 2.83 -0.66
CA ASP A 88 5.92 3.79 0.40
C ASP A 88 6.16 3.08 1.73
N ASN A 89 5.34 2.08 2.02
CA ASN A 89 5.47 1.34 3.27
C ASN A 89 6.74 0.50 3.30
N LEU A 90 7.10 -0.11 2.19
CA LEU A 90 8.29 -0.96 2.12
C LEU A 90 9.58 -0.17 2.40
N ILE A 91 9.63 1.09 1.99
CA ILE A 91 10.83 1.90 2.24
C ILE A 91 10.86 2.53 3.63
N LYS A 92 9.75 2.48 4.38
CA LYS A 92 9.72 2.98 5.75
C LYS A 92 10.22 1.97 6.77
N GLY A 93 10.19 0.69 6.41
CA GLY A 93 10.49 -0.38 7.35
C GLY A 93 11.96 -0.50 7.67
N GLN A 94 12.34 -1.67 8.13
CA GLN A 94 13.73 -1.95 8.40
C GLN A 94 14.48 -2.07 7.09
N GLY A 95 15.67 -1.50 7.04
CA GLY A 95 16.46 -1.57 5.85
C GLY A 95 16.99 -0.20 5.48
N ASP A 96 17.36 -0.03 4.23
CA ASP A 96 18.05 1.15 3.76
C ASP A 96 17.17 2.14 2.99
N GLY A 97 15.86 1.97 3.06
CA GLY A 97 14.94 2.86 2.35
C GLY A 97 14.86 2.61 0.86
N ARG A 98 15.33 1.44 0.41
CA ARG A 98 15.30 1.09 -1.01
C ARG A 98 14.34 -0.06 -1.28
N ILE A 99 13.86 -0.10 -2.51
CA ILE A 99 13.05 -1.24 -3.00
C ILE A 99 14.01 -2.31 -3.46
N SER A 100 14.11 -3.38 -2.70
CA SER A 100 14.99 -4.52 -3.03
C SER A 100 14.30 -5.44 -4.03
N GLU A 101 15.02 -6.48 -4.45
CA GLU A 101 14.42 -7.52 -5.31
C GLU A 101 13.24 -8.19 -4.59
N ASP A 102 13.40 -8.50 -3.30
CA ASP A 102 12.31 -9.10 -2.53
C ASP A 102 11.12 -8.16 -2.42
N ASP A 103 11.38 -6.87 -2.23
CA ASP A 103 10.31 -5.87 -2.19
C ASP A 103 9.58 -5.79 -3.52
N MET A 104 10.33 -5.84 -4.63
CA MET A 104 9.72 -5.81 -5.95
C MET A 104 8.86 -7.05 -6.19
N LYS A 105 9.29 -8.22 -5.69
CA LYS A 105 8.48 -9.44 -5.77
C LYS A 105 7.17 -9.27 -5.03
N LYS A 106 7.20 -8.64 -3.86
CA LYS A 106 5.98 -8.36 -3.09
C LYS A 106 5.04 -7.44 -3.84
N LEU A 107 5.58 -6.42 -4.50
CA LEU A 107 4.77 -5.50 -5.30
C LEU A 107 4.11 -6.21 -6.48
N VAL A 108 4.87 -7.03 -7.19
CA VAL A 108 4.34 -7.79 -8.32
C VAL A 108 3.27 -8.77 -7.87
N ASN A 109 3.51 -9.49 -6.78
CA ASN A 109 2.53 -10.43 -6.24
C ASN A 109 1.24 -9.72 -5.83
N SER A 110 1.37 -8.53 -5.27
CA SER A 110 0.22 -7.75 -4.89
C SER A 110 -0.60 -7.33 -6.13
N ALA A 111 0.07 -6.99 -7.22
CA ALA A 111 -0.61 -6.62 -8.45
C ALA A 111 -1.31 -7.82 -9.10
N LEU A 112 -0.86 -9.04 -8.78
CA LEU A 112 -1.43 -10.27 -9.35
C LEU A 112 -2.69 -10.75 -8.63
N ASP A 113 -3.22 -10.00 -7.67
CA ASP A 113 -4.35 -10.47 -6.87
C ASP A 113 -5.59 -10.81 -7.70
N GLY A 114 -5.69 -10.30 -8.92
CA GLY A 114 -6.78 -10.66 -9.84
C GLY A 114 -6.35 -11.63 -10.93
N ASN A 115 -5.24 -12.33 -10.74
CA ASN A 115 -4.63 -13.28 -11.69
C ASN A 115 -4.04 -12.61 -12.91
N LYS A 116 -4.15 -11.31 -13.04
CA LYS A 116 -3.65 -10.61 -14.21
C LYS A 116 -3.28 -9.18 -13.83
N ILE A 117 -2.12 -8.74 -14.26
CA ILE A 117 -1.69 -7.38 -14.00
C ILE A 117 -2.30 -6.46 -15.07
N THR A 118 -3.05 -5.46 -14.62
CA THR A 118 -3.67 -4.49 -15.53
C THR A 118 -2.63 -3.52 -16.07
N ASP A 119 -3.00 -2.78 -17.13
CA ASP A 119 -2.10 -1.78 -17.69
C ASP A 119 -1.74 -0.70 -16.67
N CYS A 120 -2.71 -0.30 -15.85
CA CYS A 120 -2.46 0.69 -14.81
C CYS A 120 -1.48 0.17 -13.75
N GLU A 121 -1.65 -1.09 -13.35
CA GLU A 121 -0.74 -1.72 -12.39
C GLU A 121 0.66 -1.86 -12.96
N LYS A 122 0.77 -2.28 -14.22
CA LYS A 122 2.06 -2.39 -14.88
C LYS A 122 2.77 -1.05 -14.97
N LYS A 123 2.02 -0.01 -15.33
CA LYS A 123 2.56 1.34 -15.40
C LYS A 123 3.03 1.82 -14.04
N THR A 124 2.27 1.48 -12.98
CA THR A 124 2.61 1.85 -11.61
C THR A 124 3.90 1.16 -11.17
N LEU A 125 4.03 -0.15 -11.47
CA LEU A 125 5.25 -0.88 -11.13
C LEU A 125 6.47 -0.28 -11.82
N LYS A 126 6.34 0.11 -13.08
CA LYS A 126 7.43 0.76 -13.82
C LYS A 126 7.77 2.12 -13.23
N PHE A 127 6.76 2.87 -12.81
CA PHE A 127 6.96 4.16 -12.14
C PHE A 127 7.76 3.98 -10.85
N ILE A 128 7.38 2.98 -10.04
CA ILE A 128 8.08 2.69 -8.79
C ILE A 128 9.54 2.34 -9.07
N SER A 129 9.78 1.50 -10.06
CA SER A 129 11.14 1.09 -10.42
C SER A 129 12.01 2.29 -10.80
N LYS A 130 11.46 3.29 -11.44
CA LYS A 130 12.21 4.47 -11.89
C LYS A 130 12.31 5.57 -10.86
N GLN A 131 11.23 5.82 -10.12
CA GLN A 131 11.17 7.01 -9.25
C GLN A 131 11.51 6.73 -7.80
N TYR A 132 11.32 5.50 -7.34
CA TYR A 132 11.73 5.12 -5.99
C TYR A 132 13.17 4.66 -6.05
N ASN A 133 13.84 4.71 -4.90
CA ASN A 133 15.23 4.25 -4.82
C ASN A 133 15.21 2.72 -4.88
N THR A 134 15.32 2.18 -6.08
CA THR A 134 15.19 0.74 -6.33
C THR A 134 16.58 0.16 -6.62
N THR A 135 16.89 -1.00 -6.03
CA THR A 135 18.18 -1.66 -6.27
C THR A 135 18.26 -2.16 -7.70
N GLU A 136 19.48 -2.38 -8.17
CA GLU A 136 19.68 -2.94 -9.51
C GLU A 136 18.95 -4.27 -9.68
N ASN A 137 19.03 -5.14 -8.68
CA ASN A 137 18.36 -6.44 -8.72
C ASN A 137 16.83 -6.28 -8.74
N GLY A 138 16.30 -5.29 -8.04
CA GLY A 138 14.87 -5.01 -8.08
C GLY A 138 14.43 -4.56 -9.46
N LYS A 139 15.21 -3.69 -10.09
CA LYS A 139 14.92 -3.23 -11.45
C LYS A 139 14.97 -4.38 -12.44
N LEU A 140 16.00 -5.22 -12.35
CA LEU A 140 16.17 -6.37 -13.25
C LEU A 140 15.04 -7.36 -13.09
N TYR A 141 14.61 -7.61 -11.86
CA TYR A 141 13.50 -8.51 -11.62
C TYR A 141 12.25 -8.05 -12.37
N LEU A 142 11.94 -6.76 -12.29
CA LEU A 142 10.75 -6.22 -12.94
C LEU A 142 10.89 -6.29 -14.47
N GLU A 143 12.04 -5.91 -15.00
CA GLU A 143 12.29 -5.97 -16.44
C GLU A 143 12.09 -7.39 -16.98
N ASN A 144 12.66 -8.36 -16.28
CA ASN A 144 12.55 -9.75 -16.69
C ASN A 144 11.12 -10.26 -16.57
N TYR A 145 10.40 -9.80 -15.60
CA TYR A 145 9.01 -10.22 -15.41
C TYR A 145 8.13 -9.82 -16.61
N PHE A 146 8.36 -8.65 -17.19
CA PHE A 146 7.56 -8.13 -18.28
C PHE A 146 8.19 -8.37 -19.66
N LYS A 147 9.22 -9.17 -19.73
CA LYS A 147 9.88 -9.45 -21.01
C LYS A 147 9.01 -10.24 -21.96
#